data_1bc2340e80087ddcd0ca110e09902280
#
_entry.id   1bc2340e80087ddcd0ca110e09902280
#
_cell.length_a   1.000
_cell.length_b   1.000
_cell.length_c   1.000
_cell.angle_alpha   90.00
_cell.angle_beta   90.00
_cell.angle_gamma   90.00
#
_symmetry.space_group_name_H-M   'P 1'
#
loop_
_entity.id
_entity.type
_entity.pdbx_description
1 polymer ?
#
loop_
_entity_poly.entity_id
_entity_poly.type
_entity_poly.pdbx_seq_one_letter_code
_entity_poly.pdbx_strand_id
1 'polypeptide(L)'
;MDNQQISQSHLYKTTEADFVNFFQDFLQRYSSENTSSFGGTSDFSKKKSSKKSDNASSDPKIDVVIIVAVPNEKDGAYNAFNLSKATPKKLDFLDRYRFDYVQFNHDGLNIALLIQPSMGMTQSASLTSRAILAFQPKLVAMVGICAGRKEKVSLGDIVIASDVFDYTAGKQYVDRFGPRPKSYPIDDTLASYIVGSIIDKHELVGKIVDAYQGDKPSHQISIHFKPIASGTAVIDDPKIVQDIIKNQDDLVGIDMEAYALAVSSNILRTKWIIIKSVQDFADGEKSTTETGIRSFAAYSSAKLLALILKDISNYF
;
A
#
# COMPACT_ATOMS: atom_id res chain seq x y z
N MET A 1 -31.03 7.29 -46.71
CA MET A 1 -29.75 7.61 -46.02
C MET A 1 -29.80 6.93 -44.67
N ASP A 2 -29.17 5.77 -44.60
CA ASP A 2 -29.34 4.81 -43.50
C ASP A 2 -28.56 5.22 -42.26
N ASN A 3 -29.29 5.34 -41.17
CA ASN A 3 -28.71 5.44 -39.83
C ASN A 3 -28.29 4.05 -39.38
N GLN A 4 -27.01 3.72 -39.40
CA GLN A 4 -26.47 2.58 -38.70
C GLN A 4 -26.35 2.95 -37.21
N GLN A 5 -27.30 2.50 -36.41
CA GLN A 5 -27.15 2.34 -34.98
C GLN A 5 -26.17 1.19 -34.71
N ILE A 6 -24.94 1.51 -34.37
CA ILE A 6 -24.00 0.51 -33.84
C ILE A 6 -24.41 0.21 -32.41
N SER A 7 -24.94 -0.97 -32.20
CA SER A 7 -25.36 -1.49 -30.90
C SER A 7 -24.13 -1.72 -30.00
N GLN A 8 -24.05 -0.96 -28.92
CA GLN A 8 -23.02 -1.07 -27.85
C GLN A 8 -23.23 -2.27 -26.90
N SER A 9 -23.87 -3.34 -27.33
CA SER A 9 -24.30 -4.43 -26.43
C SER A 9 -23.39 -5.66 -26.35
N HIS A 10 -22.15 -5.61 -26.88
CA HIS A 10 -21.30 -6.80 -26.94
C HIS A 10 -20.01 -6.74 -26.08
N LEU A 11 -19.78 -5.71 -25.28
CA LEU A 11 -18.51 -5.52 -24.55
C LEU A 11 -18.57 -5.85 -23.04
N TYR A 12 -19.71 -6.22 -22.47
CA TYR A 12 -19.85 -6.56 -21.05
C TYR A 12 -20.76 -7.78 -20.84
N LYS A 13 -20.33 -8.94 -21.35
CA LYS A 13 -20.88 -10.23 -20.93
C LYS A 13 -19.77 -11.20 -20.50
N THR A 14 -18.91 -10.76 -19.62
CA THR A 14 -18.34 -11.68 -18.62
C THR A 14 -19.44 -11.83 -17.58
N THR A 15 -20.15 -12.92 -17.62
CA THR A 15 -21.26 -13.16 -16.71
C THR A 15 -20.69 -13.39 -15.30
N GLU A 16 -21.47 -13.03 -14.27
CA GLU A 16 -21.20 -13.37 -12.87
C GLU A 16 -20.81 -14.86 -12.72
N ALA A 17 -21.32 -15.72 -13.59
CA ALA A 17 -20.97 -17.13 -13.71
C ALA A 17 -19.50 -17.37 -14.14
N ASP A 18 -18.94 -16.57 -15.04
CA ASP A 18 -17.54 -16.73 -15.47
C ASP A 18 -16.58 -16.32 -14.35
N PHE A 19 -16.95 -15.32 -13.56
CA PHE A 19 -16.17 -14.90 -12.38
C PHE A 19 -16.28 -15.95 -11.26
N VAL A 20 -17.46 -16.49 -11.01
CA VAL A 20 -17.69 -17.55 -10.01
C VAL A 20 -16.95 -18.83 -10.41
N ASN A 21 -16.99 -19.24 -11.67
CA ASN A 21 -16.28 -20.40 -12.18
C ASN A 21 -14.76 -20.23 -12.09
N PHE A 22 -14.25 -19.04 -12.44
CA PHE A 22 -12.83 -18.70 -12.25
C PHE A 22 -12.41 -18.79 -10.78
N PHE A 23 -13.24 -18.28 -9.87
CA PHE A 23 -12.95 -18.28 -8.44
C PHE A 23 -13.05 -19.67 -7.81
N GLN A 24 -13.99 -20.49 -8.28
CA GLN A 24 -14.13 -21.90 -7.86
C GLN A 24 -12.95 -22.75 -8.35
N ASP A 25 -12.52 -22.57 -9.60
CA ASP A 25 -11.34 -23.25 -10.18
C ASP A 25 -10.06 -22.85 -9.44
N PHE A 26 -9.96 -21.57 -9.06
CA PHE A 26 -8.88 -21.06 -8.22
C PHE A 26 -8.88 -21.70 -6.82
N LEU A 27 -10.01 -21.75 -6.14
CA LEU A 27 -10.13 -22.36 -4.81
C LEU A 27 -9.88 -23.88 -4.85
N GLN A 28 -10.29 -24.56 -5.90
CA GLN A 28 -10.09 -26.01 -6.07
C GLN A 28 -8.62 -26.37 -6.29
N ARG A 29 -7.88 -25.58 -7.08
CA ARG A 29 -6.42 -25.71 -7.25
C ARG A 29 -5.66 -25.39 -5.97
N TYR A 30 -6.13 -24.38 -5.24
CA TYR A 30 -5.51 -23.93 -3.99
C TYR A 30 -5.73 -24.93 -2.83
N SER A 31 -6.89 -25.59 -2.77
CA SER A 31 -7.21 -26.60 -1.75
C SER A 31 -6.49 -27.94 -2.01
N SER A 32 -6.21 -28.29 -3.27
CA SER A 32 -5.51 -29.53 -3.62
C SER A 32 -4.01 -29.49 -3.28
N GLU A 33 -3.40 -28.32 -3.18
CA GLU A 33 -1.99 -28.16 -2.78
C GLU A 33 -1.77 -28.11 -1.27
N ASN A 34 -2.83 -27.83 -0.47
CA ASN A 34 -2.74 -27.69 0.99
C ASN A 34 -3.33 -28.86 1.81
N THR A 35 -3.81 -29.94 1.19
CA THR A 35 -4.42 -31.09 1.89
C THR A 35 -3.48 -32.27 2.15
N SER A 36 -2.19 -32.04 2.34
CA SER A 36 -1.26 -33.12 2.76
C SER A 36 -1.06 -33.22 4.28
N SER A 37 -2.08 -32.87 5.10
CA SER A 37 -2.05 -33.17 6.53
C SER A 37 -3.43 -33.30 7.17
N PHE A 38 -4.21 -34.31 6.77
CA PHE A 38 -5.19 -34.96 7.65
C PHE A 38 -5.48 -36.36 7.08
N GLY A 39 -5.14 -37.39 7.85
CA GLY A 39 -5.29 -38.78 7.43
C GLY A 39 -6.74 -39.25 7.44
N GLY A 40 -7.07 -40.13 6.50
CA GLY A 40 -8.34 -40.87 6.46
C GLY A 40 -8.58 -41.55 5.12
N THR A 41 -8.37 -42.84 5.11
CA THR A 41 -8.51 -43.87 4.07
C THR A 41 -9.68 -43.75 3.11
N SER A 42 -9.46 -43.86 1.80
CA SER A 42 -10.15 -44.82 0.91
C SER A 42 -9.47 -44.89 -0.49
N ASP A 43 -9.32 -46.09 -0.94
CA ASP A 43 -8.71 -46.58 -2.19
C ASP A 43 -9.36 -46.02 -3.44
N PHE A 44 -8.54 -45.50 -4.38
CA PHE A 44 -8.85 -45.60 -5.82
C PHE A 44 -7.55 -45.65 -6.64
N SER A 45 -7.53 -46.68 -7.47
CA SER A 45 -6.51 -47.23 -8.34
C SER A 45 -5.56 -46.31 -9.10
N LYS A 46 -4.31 -46.69 -9.06
CA LYS A 46 -3.12 -46.46 -9.89
C LYS A 46 -3.36 -45.95 -11.31
N LYS A 47 -2.84 -44.75 -11.63
CA LYS A 47 -2.21 -44.44 -12.91
C LYS A 47 -0.84 -43.80 -12.68
N LYS A 48 0.18 -44.39 -13.27
CA LYS A 48 1.57 -43.92 -13.27
C LYS A 48 1.63 -42.51 -13.88
N SER A 49 2.14 -41.55 -13.13
CA SER A 49 2.61 -40.28 -13.66
C SER A 49 4.05 -40.06 -13.22
N SER A 50 4.82 -39.60 -14.16
CA SER A 50 6.24 -39.29 -14.14
C SER A 50 6.68 -38.47 -12.95
N LYS A 51 7.88 -38.77 -12.44
CA LYS A 51 8.60 -38.03 -11.40
C LYS A 51 8.60 -36.52 -11.69
N LYS A 52 7.83 -35.74 -10.91
CA LYS A 52 8.10 -34.34 -10.68
C LYS A 52 9.15 -34.26 -9.58
N SER A 53 10.22 -33.58 -9.86
CA SER A 53 11.28 -33.26 -8.91
C SER A 53 10.71 -32.41 -7.78
N ASP A 54 10.64 -32.97 -6.58
CA ASP A 54 10.40 -32.25 -5.33
C ASP A 54 11.59 -31.33 -5.02
N ASN A 55 11.59 -30.15 -5.62
CA ASN A 55 12.32 -28.99 -5.15
C ASN A 55 11.30 -27.89 -4.84
N ALA A 56 10.51 -28.08 -3.80
CA ALA A 56 9.87 -26.98 -3.11
C ALA A 56 11.02 -26.13 -2.53
N SER A 57 11.32 -25.00 -3.15
CA SER A 57 12.23 -24.00 -2.57
C SER A 57 11.61 -23.55 -1.25
N SER A 58 12.26 -23.88 -0.15
CA SER A 58 11.87 -23.48 1.19
C SER A 58 12.16 -21.99 1.45
N ASP A 59 11.69 -21.13 0.56
CA ASP A 59 11.74 -19.68 0.85
C ASP A 59 10.90 -19.40 2.08
N PRO A 60 11.43 -18.68 3.08
CA PRO A 60 10.70 -18.41 4.30
C PRO A 60 9.42 -17.63 3.99
N LYS A 61 8.33 -17.99 4.68
CA LYS A 61 7.03 -17.33 4.58
C LYS A 61 7.19 -15.83 4.81
N ILE A 62 6.60 -15.00 3.94
CA ILE A 62 6.60 -13.54 4.10
C ILE A 62 5.55 -13.15 5.15
N ASP A 63 5.98 -12.43 6.18
CA ASP A 63 5.09 -11.91 7.23
C ASP A 63 4.51 -10.55 6.85
N VAL A 64 5.33 -9.70 6.22
CA VAL A 64 4.96 -8.32 5.87
C VAL A 64 5.31 -8.03 4.42
N VAL A 65 4.39 -7.42 3.70
CA VAL A 65 4.64 -6.82 2.39
C VAL A 65 4.73 -5.31 2.54
N ILE A 66 5.81 -4.70 2.05
CA ILE A 66 5.96 -3.24 1.97
C ILE A 66 5.84 -2.82 0.50
N ILE A 67 4.99 -1.85 0.21
CA ILE A 67 4.80 -1.29 -1.13
C ILE A 67 5.24 0.17 -1.15
N VAL A 68 6.01 0.53 -2.17
CA VAL A 68 6.41 1.90 -2.49
C VAL A 68 6.02 2.24 -3.93
N ALA A 69 5.70 3.50 -4.20
CA ALA A 69 5.12 3.91 -5.49
C ALA A 69 6.15 4.47 -6.47
N VAL A 70 7.21 5.13 -5.97
CA VAL A 70 8.17 5.84 -6.82
C VAL A 70 9.64 5.52 -6.43
N PRO A 71 10.61 5.76 -7.34
CA PRO A 71 12.02 5.46 -7.07
C PRO A 71 12.57 6.13 -5.81
N ASN A 72 12.19 7.37 -5.53
CA ASN A 72 12.63 8.10 -4.34
C ASN A 72 12.15 7.42 -3.04
N GLU A 73 10.91 6.91 -3.00
CA GLU A 73 10.39 6.14 -1.86
C GLU A 73 11.12 4.81 -1.69
N LYS A 74 11.48 4.16 -2.81
CA LYS A 74 12.32 2.96 -2.77
C LYS A 74 13.66 3.27 -2.11
N ASP A 75 14.32 4.35 -2.52
CA ASP A 75 15.63 4.72 -1.99
C ASP A 75 15.52 5.08 -0.50
N GLY A 76 14.44 5.76 -0.10
CA GLY A 76 14.10 6.00 1.31
C GLY A 76 13.93 4.69 2.11
N ALA A 77 13.18 3.73 1.59
CA ALA A 77 12.99 2.42 2.22
C ALA A 77 14.31 1.62 2.29
N TYR A 78 15.11 1.63 1.21
CA TYR A 78 16.43 0.97 1.20
C TYR A 78 17.35 1.54 2.28
N ASN A 79 17.37 2.86 2.46
CA ASN A 79 18.14 3.52 3.51
C ASN A 79 17.60 3.15 4.90
N ALA A 80 16.28 3.26 5.12
CA ALA A 80 15.65 3.01 6.41
C ALA A 80 15.87 1.59 6.94
N PHE A 81 15.85 0.59 6.05
CA PHE A 81 16.04 -0.83 6.36
C PHE A 81 17.45 -1.35 6.09
N ASN A 82 18.43 -0.49 5.71
CA ASN A 82 19.80 -0.85 5.38
C ASN A 82 19.93 -1.89 4.26
N LEU A 83 19.20 -1.72 3.16
CA LEU A 83 19.11 -2.68 2.06
C LEU A 83 20.11 -2.45 0.92
N SER A 84 21.16 -1.68 1.09
CA SER A 84 22.13 -1.29 0.02
C SER A 84 22.75 -2.49 -0.73
N LYS A 85 22.79 -3.67 -0.14
CA LYS A 85 23.33 -4.92 -0.71
C LYS A 85 22.24 -5.93 -1.07
N ALA A 86 20.96 -5.58 -0.96
CA ALA A 86 19.88 -6.51 -1.20
C ALA A 86 19.73 -6.79 -2.70
N THR A 87 19.63 -8.06 -3.07
CA THR A 87 19.43 -8.49 -4.45
C THR A 87 17.95 -8.72 -4.71
N PRO A 88 17.37 -8.14 -5.77
CA PRO A 88 15.99 -8.41 -6.15
C PRO A 88 15.77 -9.89 -6.47
N LYS A 89 14.69 -10.44 -5.97
CA LYS A 89 14.15 -11.75 -6.34
C LYS A 89 13.03 -11.58 -7.37
N LYS A 90 12.78 -12.63 -8.14
CA LYS A 90 11.66 -12.70 -9.08
C LYS A 90 10.66 -13.73 -8.58
N LEU A 91 9.39 -13.36 -8.60
CA LEU A 91 8.30 -14.28 -8.34
C LEU A 91 7.43 -14.39 -9.58
N ASP A 92 7.26 -15.63 -10.06
CA ASP A 92 6.27 -15.98 -11.07
C ASP A 92 5.04 -16.53 -10.33
N PHE A 93 3.97 -15.76 -10.33
CA PHE A 93 2.73 -16.12 -9.67
C PHE A 93 1.67 -16.55 -10.69
N LEU A 94 1.12 -17.77 -10.54
CA LEU A 94 0.15 -18.39 -11.43
C LEU A 94 0.63 -18.48 -12.91
N ASP A 95 1.93 -18.67 -13.15
CA ASP A 95 2.56 -18.73 -14.48
C ASP A 95 2.23 -17.56 -15.43
N ARG A 96 1.60 -16.50 -14.92
CA ARG A 96 1.13 -15.34 -15.69
C ARG A 96 1.60 -14.00 -15.18
N TYR A 97 1.89 -13.91 -13.86
CA TYR A 97 2.24 -12.65 -13.22
C TYR A 97 3.64 -12.72 -12.66
N ARG A 98 4.53 -11.90 -13.22
CA ARG A 98 5.89 -11.73 -12.71
C ARG A 98 6.00 -10.38 -12.02
N PHE A 99 6.63 -10.35 -10.86
CA PHE A 99 7.08 -9.12 -10.23
C PHE A 99 8.39 -9.33 -9.49
N ASP A 100 9.18 -8.26 -9.43
CA ASP A 100 10.42 -8.23 -8.70
C ASP A 100 10.15 -7.72 -7.28
N TYR A 101 10.82 -8.31 -6.29
CA TYR A 101 10.74 -7.90 -4.89
C TYR A 101 12.08 -8.08 -4.20
N VAL A 102 12.29 -7.34 -3.13
CA VAL A 102 13.45 -7.54 -2.27
C VAL A 102 13.00 -8.20 -0.98
N GLN A 103 13.56 -9.37 -0.69
CA GLN A 103 13.29 -10.10 0.55
C GLN A 103 14.40 -9.84 1.56
N PHE A 104 14.01 -9.55 2.81
CA PHE A 104 14.93 -9.36 3.90
C PHE A 104 14.28 -9.72 5.24
N ASN A 105 15.10 -9.86 6.29
CA ASN A 105 14.63 -10.03 7.66
C ASN A 105 14.85 -8.73 8.44
N HIS A 106 13.85 -8.34 9.23
CA HIS A 106 13.93 -7.22 10.14
C HIS A 106 13.23 -7.59 11.44
N ASP A 107 13.99 -7.57 12.53
CA ASP A 107 13.52 -7.93 13.87
C ASP A 107 12.78 -9.28 13.96
N GLY A 108 13.21 -10.26 13.18
CA GLY A 108 12.64 -11.61 13.12
C GLY A 108 11.48 -11.77 12.14
N LEU A 109 11.02 -10.70 11.49
CA LEU A 109 9.97 -10.74 10.47
C LEU A 109 10.58 -10.88 9.08
N ASN A 110 10.02 -11.75 8.26
CA ASN A 110 10.36 -11.87 6.85
C ASN A 110 9.54 -10.88 6.02
N ILE A 111 10.21 -10.00 5.33
CA ILE A 111 9.61 -8.86 4.64
C ILE A 111 9.87 -8.96 3.15
N ALA A 112 8.86 -8.66 2.34
CA ALA A 112 8.99 -8.42 0.91
C ALA A 112 8.72 -6.95 0.60
N LEU A 113 9.70 -6.25 0.03
CA LEU A 113 9.56 -4.88 -0.48
C LEU A 113 9.32 -4.92 -1.98
N LEU A 114 8.23 -4.31 -2.42
CA LEU A 114 7.80 -4.21 -3.81
C LEU A 114 7.71 -2.75 -4.25
N ILE A 115 7.99 -2.52 -5.54
CA ILE A 115 7.88 -1.20 -6.16
C ILE A 115 6.78 -1.25 -7.22
N GLN A 116 5.88 -0.27 -7.20
CA GLN A 116 4.88 -0.13 -8.25
C GLN A 116 5.53 0.18 -9.60
N PRO A 117 4.99 -0.33 -10.72
CA PRO A 117 5.48 0.02 -12.05
C PRO A 117 5.29 1.50 -12.40
N SER A 118 4.24 2.13 -11.86
CA SER A 118 3.94 3.56 -11.99
C SER A 118 3.04 4.02 -10.84
N MET A 119 2.95 5.33 -10.63
CA MET A 119 2.07 5.95 -9.65
C MET A 119 0.59 5.69 -9.96
N GLY A 120 -0.24 5.78 -8.92
CA GLY A 120 -1.69 5.83 -9.01
C GLY A 120 -2.42 4.60 -8.48
N MET A 121 -3.69 4.81 -8.14
CA MET A 121 -4.56 3.83 -7.48
C MET A 121 -4.69 2.50 -8.24
N THR A 122 -4.75 2.54 -9.58
CA THR A 122 -4.89 1.32 -10.39
C THR A 122 -3.69 0.38 -10.22
N GLN A 123 -2.47 0.93 -10.23
CA GLN A 123 -1.25 0.15 -10.03
C GLN A 123 -1.13 -0.34 -8.60
N SER A 124 -1.48 0.51 -7.63
CA SER A 124 -1.52 0.16 -6.22
C SER A 124 -2.46 -1.00 -5.96
N ALA A 125 -3.72 -0.93 -6.44
CA ALA A 125 -4.70 -2.02 -6.30
C ALA A 125 -4.20 -3.33 -6.91
N SER A 126 -3.68 -3.26 -8.16
CA SER A 126 -3.19 -4.42 -8.88
C SER A 126 -2.00 -5.09 -8.17
N LEU A 127 -1.00 -4.30 -7.76
CA LEU A 127 0.19 -4.85 -7.09
C LEU A 127 -0.16 -5.39 -5.71
N THR A 128 -0.94 -4.65 -4.91
CA THR A 128 -1.37 -5.06 -3.57
C THR A 128 -2.12 -6.38 -3.61
N SER A 129 -3.11 -6.50 -4.49
CA SER A 129 -3.90 -7.73 -4.61
C SER A 129 -3.03 -8.93 -4.99
N ARG A 130 -2.15 -8.77 -5.98
CA ARG A 130 -1.22 -9.84 -6.40
C ARG A 130 -0.26 -10.22 -5.28
N ALA A 131 0.30 -9.25 -4.57
CA ALA A 131 1.21 -9.49 -3.46
C ALA A 131 0.53 -10.24 -2.30
N ILE A 132 -0.70 -9.85 -1.95
CA ILE A 132 -1.48 -10.54 -0.91
C ILE A 132 -1.74 -12.00 -1.33
N LEU A 133 -2.20 -12.23 -2.56
CA LEU A 133 -2.49 -13.57 -3.04
C LEU A 133 -1.24 -14.44 -3.13
N ALA A 134 -0.10 -13.87 -3.52
CA ALA A 134 1.15 -14.59 -3.70
C ALA A 134 1.85 -14.92 -2.37
N PHE A 135 1.92 -13.97 -1.44
CA PHE A 135 2.69 -14.09 -0.21
C PHE A 135 1.83 -14.42 1.02
N GLN A 136 0.53 -14.14 0.99
CA GLN A 136 -0.39 -14.28 2.13
C GLN A 136 0.17 -13.63 3.41
N PRO A 137 0.59 -12.36 3.34
CA PRO A 137 1.22 -11.69 4.47
C PRO A 137 0.18 -11.43 5.56
N LYS A 138 0.64 -11.25 6.78
CA LYS A 138 -0.21 -10.82 7.90
C LYS A 138 -0.50 -9.32 7.84
N LEU A 139 0.44 -8.54 7.29
CA LEU A 139 0.35 -7.08 7.14
C LEU A 139 0.82 -6.64 5.77
N VAL A 140 0.09 -5.70 5.17
CA VAL A 140 0.58 -4.92 4.03
C VAL A 140 0.83 -3.48 4.49
N ALA A 141 2.03 -3.00 4.28
CA ALA A 141 2.44 -1.64 4.60
C ALA A 141 2.67 -0.81 3.33
N MET A 142 2.31 0.45 3.34
CA MET A 142 2.76 1.43 2.37
C MET A 142 3.57 2.51 3.08
N VAL A 143 4.76 2.77 2.58
CA VAL A 143 5.58 3.90 3.04
C VAL A 143 5.89 4.82 1.86
N GLY A 144 5.98 6.11 2.12
CA GLY A 144 6.25 7.07 1.04
C GLY A 144 5.95 8.51 1.42
N ILE A 145 5.65 9.30 0.41
CA ILE A 145 5.48 10.74 0.50
C ILE A 145 4.03 11.15 0.19
N CYS A 146 3.60 12.30 0.69
CA CYS A 146 2.31 12.89 0.38
C CYS A 146 2.44 14.42 0.30
N ALA A 147 1.43 15.07 -0.30
CA ALA A 147 1.21 16.49 -0.07
C ALA A 147 0.51 16.67 1.28
N GLY A 148 0.89 17.70 2.03
CA GLY A 148 0.32 18.03 3.33
C GLY A 148 -0.66 19.19 3.27
N ARG A 149 -1.59 19.26 4.22
CA ARG A 149 -2.40 20.45 4.44
C ARG A 149 -1.61 21.46 5.27
N LYS A 150 -1.18 22.56 4.64
CA LYS A 150 -0.26 23.58 5.18
C LYS A 150 -0.65 24.14 6.56
N GLU A 151 -1.96 24.23 6.86
CA GLU A 151 -2.44 24.75 8.14
C GLU A 151 -2.35 23.74 9.28
N LYS A 152 -2.09 22.47 9.00
CA LYS A 152 -2.12 21.38 9.99
C LYS A 152 -0.82 20.63 10.15
N VAL A 153 0.05 20.64 9.14
CA VAL A 153 1.31 19.88 9.13
C VAL A 153 2.44 20.71 8.54
N SER A 154 3.66 20.32 8.85
CA SER A 154 4.89 20.90 8.34
C SER A 154 5.61 19.94 7.39
N LEU A 155 6.54 20.45 6.57
CA LEU A 155 7.38 19.61 5.71
C LEU A 155 8.18 18.61 6.56
N GLY A 156 8.19 17.35 6.14
CA GLY A 156 8.85 16.27 6.88
C GLY A 156 8.01 15.65 7.99
N ASP A 157 6.88 16.23 8.37
CA ASP A 157 5.94 15.59 9.30
C ASP A 157 5.49 14.23 8.77
N ILE A 158 5.27 13.28 9.66
CA ILE A 158 4.90 11.92 9.32
C ILE A 158 3.41 11.72 9.62
N VAL A 159 2.68 11.18 8.66
CA VAL A 159 1.26 10.88 8.79
C VAL A 159 1.05 9.37 8.73
N ILE A 160 0.55 8.79 9.81
CA ILE A 160 -0.01 7.44 9.82
C ILE A 160 -1.49 7.59 9.50
N ALA A 161 -1.98 6.92 8.45
CA ALA A 161 -3.37 7.04 8.05
C ALA A 161 -4.29 6.41 9.10
N SER A 162 -5.19 7.21 9.69
CA SER A 162 -6.29 6.71 10.53
C SER A 162 -7.35 6.04 9.67
N ASP A 163 -7.60 6.63 8.52
CA ASP A 163 -8.45 6.14 7.46
C ASP A 163 -8.02 6.75 6.12
N VAL A 164 -8.49 6.15 5.06
CA VAL A 164 -8.22 6.63 3.69
C VAL A 164 -9.51 6.70 2.89
N PHE A 165 -9.62 7.68 2.00
CA PHE A 165 -10.77 7.82 1.11
C PHE A 165 -10.37 8.32 -0.28
N ASP A 166 -11.20 8.01 -1.29
CA ASP A 166 -11.04 8.51 -2.66
C ASP A 166 -11.84 9.81 -2.82
N TYR A 167 -11.15 10.95 -2.89
CA TYR A 167 -11.79 12.26 -3.09
C TYR A 167 -12.35 12.44 -4.51
N THR A 168 -11.96 11.60 -5.46
CA THR A 168 -12.46 11.62 -6.85
C THR A 168 -13.77 10.85 -7.02
N ALA A 169 -14.17 10.08 -5.99
CA ALA A 169 -15.42 9.35 -6.00
C ALA A 169 -16.62 10.26 -5.78
N GLY A 170 -17.55 10.28 -6.72
CA GLY A 170 -18.72 11.16 -6.61
C GLY A 170 -19.65 11.11 -7.81
N LYS A 171 -20.57 12.06 -7.84
CA LYS A 171 -21.49 12.27 -8.96
C LYS A 171 -21.19 13.58 -9.67
N GLN A 172 -20.92 13.50 -10.96
CA GLN A 172 -20.83 14.68 -11.80
C GLN A 172 -22.23 15.17 -12.12
N TYR A 173 -22.57 16.38 -11.71
CA TYR A 173 -23.74 17.12 -12.14
C TYR A 173 -23.36 18.04 -13.29
N VAL A 174 -24.33 18.71 -13.90
CA VAL A 174 -24.09 19.65 -15.02
C VAL A 174 -23.18 20.80 -14.59
N ASP A 175 -23.37 21.31 -13.39
CA ASP A 175 -22.76 22.52 -12.83
C ASP A 175 -21.76 22.29 -11.70
N ARG A 176 -21.66 21.06 -11.16
CA ARG A 176 -20.79 20.75 -10.03
C ARG A 176 -20.44 19.28 -9.92
N PHE A 177 -19.37 18.99 -9.19
CA PHE A 177 -19.07 17.67 -8.67
C PHE A 177 -19.67 17.52 -7.26
N GLY A 178 -20.37 16.41 -7.00
CA GLY A 178 -20.89 16.04 -5.69
C GLY A 178 -20.11 14.87 -5.11
N PRO A 179 -19.15 15.12 -4.19
CA PRO A 179 -18.33 14.07 -3.60
C PRO A 179 -19.17 13.02 -2.88
N ARG A 180 -18.79 11.75 -2.99
CA ARG A 180 -19.37 10.61 -2.28
C ARG A 180 -18.26 9.65 -1.88
N PRO A 181 -17.27 10.11 -1.10
CA PRO A 181 -16.14 9.29 -0.71
C PRO A 181 -16.63 8.13 0.18
N LYS A 182 -16.00 6.98 -0.01
CA LYS A 182 -16.09 5.85 0.91
C LYS A 182 -14.78 5.79 1.67
N SER A 183 -14.85 5.83 3.00
CA SER A 183 -13.68 5.74 3.88
C SER A 183 -13.41 4.31 4.31
N TYR A 184 -12.13 3.97 4.44
CA TYR A 184 -11.65 2.71 4.99
C TYR A 184 -10.75 3.02 6.19
N PRO A 185 -11.21 2.78 7.43
CA PRO A 185 -10.39 2.96 8.62
C PRO A 185 -9.34 1.85 8.73
N ILE A 186 -8.24 2.15 9.39
CA ILE A 186 -7.26 1.15 9.83
C ILE A 186 -7.91 0.21 10.86
N ASP A 187 -7.35 -0.98 11.05
CA ASP A 187 -7.80 -1.93 12.09
C ASP A 187 -7.78 -1.30 13.49
N ASP A 188 -8.86 -1.48 14.26
CA ASP A 188 -9.06 -0.83 15.57
C ASP A 188 -7.96 -1.20 16.58
N THR A 189 -7.40 -2.41 16.50
CA THR A 189 -6.32 -2.83 17.42
C THR A 189 -5.01 -2.13 17.07
N LEU A 190 -4.71 -1.95 15.78
CA LEU A 190 -3.58 -1.13 15.32
C LEU A 190 -3.79 0.34 15.67
N ALA A 191 -4.99 0.88 15.46
CA ALA A 191 -5.32 2.26 15.82
C ALA A 191 -5.09 2.54 17.31
N SER A 192 -5.56 1.66 18.18
CA SER A 192 -5.40 1.79 19.64
C SER A 192 -3.92 1.78 20.04
N TYR A 193 -3.11 0.91 19.43
CA TYR A 193 -1.66 0.88 19.68
C TYR A 193 -0.98 2.17 19.18
N ILE A 194 -1.31 2.64 17.98
CA ILE A 194 -0.72 3.85 17.41
C ILE A 194 -1.00 5.06 18.30
N VAL A 195 -2.26 5.26 18.70
CA VAL A 195 -2.65 6.38 19.58
C VAL A 195 -1.96 6.26 20.95
N GLY A 196 -1.97 5.08 21.55
CA GLY A 196 -1.43 4.91 22.92
C GLY A 196 0.09 4.82 22.98
N SER A 197 0.78 4.54 21.87
CA SER A 197 2.19 4.18 21.92
C SER A 197 3.10 4.88 20.91
N ILE A 198 2.57 5.59 19.93
CA ILE A 198 3.38 6.17 18.84
C ILE A 198 3.27 7.70 18.78
N ILE A 199 2.05 8.27 18.86
CA ILE A 199 1.78 9.67 18.49
C ILE A 199 2.59 10.66 19.31
N ASP A 200 2.68 10.50 20.62
CA ASP A 200 3.37 11.45 21.52
C ASP A 200 4.81 11.05 21.84
N LYS A 201 5.40 10.09 21.09
CA LYS A 201 6.76 9.64 21.33
C LYS A 201 7.81 10.50 20.61
N HIS A 202 8.19 11.59 21.19
CA HIS A 202 9.31 12.43 20.71
C HIS A 202 10.62 11.67 20.51
N GLU A 203 10.84 10.59 21.25
CA GLU A 203 12.00 9.69 21.09
C GLU A 203 12.05 9.03 19.72
N LEU A 204 10.91 8.63 19.15
CA LEU A 204 10.85 8.06 17.80
C LEU A 204 11.25 9.09 16.75
N VAL A 205 10.77 10.33 16.89
CA VAL A 205 11.16 11.45 16.02
C VAL A 205 12.66 11.69 16.11
N GLY A 206 13.22 11.74 17.30
CA GLY A 206 14.68 11.88 17.50
C GLY A 206 15.46 10.78 16.77
N LYS A 207 15.09 9.51 16.96
CA LYS A 207 15.73 8.37 16.28
C LYS A 207 15.67 8.46 14.75
N ILE A 208 14.58 9.00 14.20
CA ILE A 208 14.42 9.18 12.75
C ILE A 208 15.35 10.28 12.25
N VAL A 209 15.31 11.45 12.89
CA VAL A 209 16.08 12.63 12.49
C VAL A 209 17.59 12.41 12.66
N ASP A 210 18.02 11.84 13.78
CA ASP A 210 19.44 11.61 14.07
C ASP A 210 20.09 10.59 13.13
N ALA A 211 19.35 9.57 12.74
CA ALA A 211 19.87 8.52 11.86
C ALA A 211 19.98 8.96 10.39
N TYR A 212 19.30 10.02 9.96
CA TYR A 212 19.36 10.49 8.58
C TYR A 212 20.59 11.33 8.32
N GLN A 213 21.30 11.06 7.21
CA GLN A 213 22.58 11.71 6.88
C GLN A 213 22.48 12.80 5.80
N GLY A 214 21.26 13.06 5.28
CA GLY A 214 21.02 14.11 4.26
C GLY A 214 20.46 15.40 4.86
N ASP A 215 19.98 16.28 3.99
CA ASP A 215 19.30 17.52 4.38
C ASP A 215 18.00 17.22 5.13
N LYS A 216 17.78 17.92 6.23
CA LYS A 216 16.66 17.71 7.16
C LYS A 216 15.83 18.99 7.28
N PRO A 217 14.55 18.89 7.65
CA PRO A 217 13.79 20.06 8.06
C PRO A 217 14.52 20.80 9.21
N SER A 218 14.53 22.12 9.17
CA SER A 218 15.10 22.96 10.24
C SER A 218 14.23 23.07 11.49
N HIS A 219 12.98 22.67 11.38
CA HIS A 219 12.03 22.64 12.47
C HIS A 219 11.83 21.22 13.02
N GLN A 220 11.25 21.12 14.22
CA GLN A 220 10.89 19.84 14.81
C GLN A 220 9.72 19.23 14.03
N ILE A 221 9.87 18.00 13.55
CA ILE A 221 8.79 17.25 12.89
C ILE A 221 7.90 16.55 13.92
N SER A 222 6.68 16.22 13.50
CA SER A 222 5.67 15.54 14.31
C SER A 222 5.16 14.28 13.64
N ILE A 223 4.57 13.36 14.44
CA ILE A 223 3.85 12.19 13.93
C ILE A 223 2.37 12.44 14.14
N HIS A 224 1.58 12.30 13.07
CA HIS A 224 0.13 12.51 13.08
C HIS A 224 -0.59 11.19 12.80
N PHE A 225 -1.73 10.97 13.47
CA PHE A 225 -2.66 9.88 13.14
C PHE A 225 -3.94 10.51 12.62
N LYS A 226 -4.05 10.63 11.29
CA LYS A 226 -5.05 11.45 10.62
C LYS A 226 -5.44 10.88 9.25
N PRO A 227 -6.61 11.29 8.69
CA PRO A 227 -7.05 10.87 7.37
C PRO A 227 -6.07 11.25 6.25
N ILE A 228 -5.97 10.36 5.24
CA ILE A 228 -5.29 10.62 3.96
C ILE A 228 -6.31 10.47 2.83
N ALA A 229 -6.38 11.47 1.95
CA ALA A 229 -7.18 11.44 0.73
C ALA A 229 -6.35 10.94 -0.44
N SER A 230 -6.90 10.07 -1.28
CA SER A 230 -6.25 9.62 -2.51
C SER A 230 -7.04 10.05 -3.74
N GLY A 231 -6.32 10.27 -4.85
CA GLY A 231 -6.93 10.58 -6.13
C GLY A 231 -6.04 10.18 -7.31
N THR A 232 -6.57 10.33 -8.53
CA THR A 232 -5.88 9.87 -9.74
C THR A 232 -4.88 10.90 -10.31
N ALA A 233 -4.95 12.15 -9.87
CA ALA A 233 -4.12 13.24 -10.35
C ALA A 233 -3.19 13.78 -9.27
N VAL A 234 -1.99 14.20 -9.69
CA VAL A 234 -1.13 15.04 -8.85
C VAL A 234 -1.83 16.40 -8.72
N ILE A 235 -2.15 16.79 -7.49
CA ILE A 235 -2.74 18.11 -7.22
C ILE A 235 -1.61 19.13 -7.10
N ASP A 236 -1.80 20.26 -7.73
CA ASP A 236 -0.96 21.46 -7.67
C ASP A 236 -1.82 22.74 -7.76
N ASP A 237 -3.02 22.66 -7.20
CA ASP A 237 -4.00 23.75 -7.14
C ASP A 237 -4.62 23.82 -5.74
N PRO A 238 -4.38 24.90 -4.98
CA PRO A 238 -4.92 25.08 -3.64
C PRO A 238 -6.45 25.10 -3.58
N LYS A 239 -7.14 25.46 -4.68
CA LYS A 239 -8.62 25.43 -4.72
C LYS A 239 -9.15 24.00 -4.65
N ILE A 240 -8.49 23.06 -5.36
CA ILE A 240 -8.87 21.64 -5.30
C ILE A 240 -8.66 21.12 -3.88
N VAL A 241 -7.54 21.46 -3.24
CA VAL A 241 -7.27 21.09 -1.83
C VAL A 241 -8.38 21.59 -0.92
N GLN A 242 -8.79 22.87 -1.06
CA GLN A 242 -9.87 23.45 -0.26
C GLN A 242 -11.23 22.76 -0.51
N ASP A 243 -11.52 22.32 -1.73
CA ASP A 243 -12.77 21.59 -2.02
C ASP A 243 -12.77 20.18 -1.41
N ILE A 244 -11.62 19.51 -1.32
CA ILE A 244 -11.48 18.23 -0.62
C ILE A 244 -11.69 18.43 0.89
N ILE A 245 -11.07 19.46 1.48
CA ILE A 245 -11.15 19.79 2.92
C ILE A 245 -12.58 20.07 3.37
N LYS A 246 -13.42 20.71 2.53
CA LYS A 246 -14.85 20.97 2.87
C LYS A 246 -15.62 19.70 3.21
N ASN A 247 -15.18 18.54 2.73
CA ASN A 247 -15.84 17.26 2.98
C ASN A 247 -15.17 16.43 4.08
N GLN A 248 -13.94 16.81 4.46
CA GLN A 248 -13.15 16.12 5.49
C GLN A 248 -12.21 17.15 6.15
N ASP A 249 -12.68 17.81 7.17
CA ASP A 249 -12.01 18.96 7.80
C ASP A 249 -10.76 18.58 8.62
N ASP A 250 -10.63 17.34 9.05
CA ASP A 250 -9.44 16.82 9.74
C ASP A 250 -8.39 16.15 8.82
N LEU A 251 -8.63 16.13 7.50
CA LEU A 251 -7.67 15.71 6.49
C LEU A 251 -6.33 16.42 6.65
N VAL A 252 -5.24 15.67 6.55
CA VAL A 252 -3.87 16.23 6.61
C VAL A 252 -2.97 15.81 5.46
N GLY A 253 -3.23 14.68 4.80
CA GLY A 253 -2.40 14.16 3.72
C GLY A 253 -3.18 13.88 2.44
N ILE A 254 -2.53 14.10 1.29
CA ILE A 254 -3.10 13.77 -0.03
C ILE A 254 -2.05 13.00 -0.82
N ASP A 255 -2.43 11.85 -1.37
CA ASP A 255 -1.57 11.00 -2.18
C ASP A 255 -2.31 10.43 -3.42
N MET A 256 -1.71 9.44 -4.07
CA MET A 256 -2.30 8.81 -5.26
C MET A 256 -2.53 7.30 -5.11
N GLU A 257 -2.24 6.67 -3.98
CA GLU A 257 -2.14 5.21 -3.85
C GLU A 257 -2.84 4.63 -2.61
N ALA A 258 -2.85 5.33 -1.50
CA ALA A 258 -3.21 4.84 -0.18
C ALA A 258 -4.59 4.17 -0.15
N TYR A 259 -5.59 4.81 -0.71
CA TYR A 259 -6.94 4.26 -0.79
C TYR A 259 -6.99 2.90 -1.48
N ALA A 260 -6.30 2.75 -2.59
CA ALA A 260 -6.33 1.52 -3.37
C ALA A 260 -5.66 0.34 -2.64
N LEU A 261 -4.57 0.61 -1.89
CA LEU A 261 -3.95 -0.41 -1.02
C LEU A 261 -4.93 -0.85 0.07
N ALA A 262 -5.56 0.08 0.77
CA ALA A 262 -6.50 -0.22 1.85
C ALA A 262 -7.73 -1.00 1.35
N VAL A 263 -8.32 -0.59 0.21
CA VAL A 263 -9.44 -1.32 -0.42
C VAL A 263 -9.05 -2.75 -0.75
N SER A 264 -7.91 -2.95 -1.42
CA SER A 264 -7.42 -4.28 -1.81
C SER A 264 -7.17 -5.17 -0.59
N SER A 265 -6.56 -4.59 0.44
CA SER A 265 -6.28 -5.29 1.70
C SER A 265 -7.56 -5.68 2.43
N ASN A 266 -8.55 -4.78 2.50
CA ASN A 266 -9.85 -5.08 3.13
C ASN A 266 -10.63 -6.16 2.38
N ILE A 267 -10.67 -6.11 1.04
CA ILE A 267 -11.33 -7.13 0.21
C ILE A 267 -10.69 -8.51 0.46
N LEU A 268 -9.36 -8.56 0.55
CA LEU A 268 -8.59 -9.79 0.75
C LEU A 268 -8.34 -10.11 2.24
N ARG A 269 -9.00 -9.38 3.16
CA ARG A 269 -8.95 -9.61 4.62
C ARG A 269 -7.55 -9.63 5.21
N THR A 270 -6.69 -8.75 4.72
CA THR A 270 -5.32 -8.56 5.22
C THR A 270 -5.25 -7.21 5.94
N LYS A 271 -4.61 -7.17 7.10
CA LYS A 271 -4.38 -5.90 7.80
C LYS A 271 -3.45 -5.00 7.00
N TRP A 272 -3.60 -3.69 7.15
CA TRP A 272 -2.78 -2.71 6.46
C TRP A 272 -2.35 -1.58 7.37
N ILE A 273 -1.24 -0.95 7.04
CA ILE A 273 -0.77 0.31 7.62
C ILE A 273 -0.20 1.20 6.51
N ILE A 274 -0.51 2.48 6.54
CA ILE A 274 -0.02 3.46 5.59
C ILE A 274 0.66 4.58 6.35
N ILE A 275 1.93 4.82 6.02
CA ILE A 275 2.77 5.85 6.64
C ILE A 275 3.33 6.72 5.51
N LYS A 276 2.94 7.97 5.48
CA LYS A 276 3.42 8.96 4.51
C LYS A 276 4.12 10.09 5.23
N SER A 277 5.05 10.76 4.56
CA SER A 277 5.64 11.99 5.10
C SER A 277 5.46 13.14 4.12
N VAL A 278 5.28 14.32 4.67
CA VAL A 278 4.92 15.54 3.93
C VAL A 278 6.12 16.05 3.15
N GLN A 279 6.02 16.06 1.82
CA GLN A 279 7.06 16.57 0.94
C GLN A 279 6.76 17.96 0.37
N ASP A 280 5.48 18.30 0.20
CA ASP A 280 4.98 19.56 -0.36
C ASP A 280 3.55 19.84 0.16
N PHE A 281 2.94 20.96 -0.24
CA PHE A 281 1.60 21.35 0.19
C PHE A 281 0.55 21.42 -0.94
N ALA A 282 0.88 20.96 -2.14
CA ALA A 282 0.01 21.03 -3.32
C ALA A 282 -0.50 22.46 -3.63
N ASP A 283 0.33 23.48 -3.35
CA ASP A 283 -0.01 24.91 -3.41
C ASP A 283 0.56 25.66 -4.63
N GLY A 284 1.05 24.92 -5.64
CA GLY A 284 1.68 25.49 -6.83
C GLY A 284 3.19 25.78 -6.65
N GLU A 285 3.73 25.61 -5.44
CA GLU A 285 5.12 25.91 -5.11
C GLU A 285 6.05 24.69 -5.08
N LYS A 286 5.62 23.56 -5.64
CA LYS A 286 6.41 22.29 -5.65
C LYS A 286 7.82 22.43 -6.19
N SER A 287 8.01 23.28 -7.19
CA SER A 287 9.33 23.51 -7.81
C SER A 287 10.33 24.19 -6.88
N THR A 288 9.87 24.82 -5.80
CA THR A 288 10.67 25.50 -4.79
C THR A 288 11.00 24.62 -3.60
N THR A 289 10.31 23.46 -3.45
CA THR A 289 10.60 22.53 -2.36
C THR A 289 11.95 21.87 -2.59
N GLU A 290 12.84 22.00 -1.63
CA GLU A 290 14.22 21.48 -1.69
C GLU A 290 14.22 19.96 -1.92
N THR A 291 15.05 19.49 -2.85
CA THR A 291 15.20 18.05 -3.16
C THR A 291 15.55 17.24 -1.90
N GLY A 292 16.26 17.83 -0.94
CA GLY A 292 16.61 17.23 0.35
C GLY A 292 15.38 16.86 1.19
N ILE A 293 14.38 17.73 1.25
CA ILE A 293 13.13 17.48 2.00
C ILE A 293 12.37 16.26 1.44
N ARG A 294 12.31 16.14 0.13
CA ARG A 294 11.67 14.98 -0.52
C ARG A 294 12.36 13.67 -0.15
N SER A 295 13.68 13.65 -0.13
CA SER A 295 14.47 12.47 0.24
C SER A 295 14.34 12.16 1.73
N PHE A 296 14.33 13.18 2.59
CA PHE A 296 14.04 13.02 4.00
C PHE A 296 12.63 12.45 4.25
N ALA A 297 11.61 12.99 3.59
CA ALA A 297 10.24 12.52 3.72
C ALA A 297 10.09 11.04 3.31
N ALA A 298 10.68 10.64 2.19
CA ALA A 298 10.69 9.25 1.76
C ALA A 298 11.38 8.32 2.77
N TYR A 299 12.50 8.77 3.34
CA TYR A 299 13.22 8.03 4.39
C TYR A 299 12.44 7.98 5.70
N SER A 300 11.91 9.10 6.19
CA SER A 300 11.29 9.21 7.51
C SER A 300 10.04 8.36 7.65
N SER A 301 9.21 8.28 6.59
CA SER A 301 8.05 7.39 6.56
C SER A 301 8.45 5.91 6.69
N ALA A 302 9.46 5.48 5.95
CA ALA A 302 9.97 4.11 6.01
C ALA A 302 10.70 3.81 7.32
N LYS A 303 11.43 4.80 7.86
CA LYS A 303 12.16 4.66 9.13
C LYS A 303 11.21 4.53 10.31
N LEU A 304 10.10 5.28 10.31
CA LEU A 304 9.06 5.09 11.34
C LEU A 304 8.54 3.65 11.29
N LEU A 305 8.17 3.13 10.11
CA LEU A 305 7.74 1.73 9.99
C LEU A 305 8.80 0.78 10.55
N ALA A 306 10.07 0.94 10.17
CA ALA A 306 11.16 0.09 10.64
C ALA A 306 11.28 0.09 12.18
N LEU A 307 11.08 1.25 12.83
CA LEU A 307 11.17 1.37 14.28
C LEU A 307 10.01 0.75 15.05
N ILE A 308 8.80 0.73 14.45
CA ILE A 308 7.59 0.25 15.14
C ILE A 308 7.18 -1.17 14.71
N LEU A 309 7.78 -1.73 13.65
CA LEU A 309 7.30 -2.95 13.01
C LEU A 309 7.28 -4.15 13.95
N LYS A 310 8.30 -4.30 14.79
CA LYS A 310 8.36 -5.36 15.79
C LYS A 310 7.20 -5.27 16.78
N ASP A 311 6.93 -4.08 17.27
CA ASP A 311 5.89 -3.87 18.28
C ASP A 311 4.49 -4.11 17.68
N ILE A 312 4.23 -3.56 16.48
CA ILE A 312 2.94 -3.77 15.81
C ILE A 312 2.73 -5.23 15.36
N SER A 313 3.80 -6.03 15.25
CA SER A 313 3.68 -7.45 14.89
C SER A 313 2.89 -8.28 15.91
N ASN A 314 2.72 -7.78 17.12
CA ASN A 314 1.86 -8.39 18.14
C ASN A 314 0.36 -8.23 17.83
N TYR A 315 -0.01 -7.42 16.85
CA TYR A 315 -1.40 -7.07 16.52
C TYR A 315 -1.87 -7.61 15.16
N PHE A 316 -1.06 -8.44 14.46
CA PHE A 316 -1.42 -9.03 13.16
C PHE A 316 -0.99 -10.49 12.97
#